data_b5292f5cc823c90a3b066f75d362142e
#
_entry.id   b5292f5cc823c90a3b066f75d362142e
#
_cell.length_a   1.000
_cell.length_b   1.000
_cell.length_c   1.000
_cell.angle_alpha   90.00
_cell.angle_beta   90.00
_cell.angle_gamma   90.00
#
_symmetry.space_group_name_H-M   'P 1'
#
loop_
_entity.id
_entity.type
_entity.pdbx_description
1 polymer ?
#
loop_
_entity_poly.entity_id
_entity_poly.type
_entity_poly.pdbx_seq_one_letter_code
_entity_poly.pdbx_strand_id
1 'polypeptide(L)'
;DNYTNSCMKASGMFSFSILSEQSDPGLIGRFGFQSGKDVDKFDGIDYEMAAGMPVVKDSCGYVVCKIIDTMETATHTVFLGEVVEAEVYEGAADAMTYAYYHKVVKGKSPKNAPTYLPEEDEAEGAAAQKEEEKPAEEKKTGRWVCQVCGYVYEGDELPPDFKCPICKQGADKFKKVQ
;
A
#
# COMPACT_ATOMS: atom_id res chain seq x y z
N ASP A 1 -19.70 -0.26 -0.19
CA ASP A 1 -19.57 1.17 -0.55
C ASP A 1 -18.54 1.81 0.38
N ASN A 2 -17.44 2.28 -0.16
CA ASN A 2 -16.44 3.02 0.59
C ASN A 2 -16.50 4.52 0.25
N TYR A 3 -15.85 5.35 1.08
CA TYR A 3 -15.88 6.80 0.91
C TYR A 3 -15.28 7.25 -0.43
N THR A 4 -14.22 6.59 -0.91
CA THR A 4 -13.60 6.87 -2.22
C THR A 4 -14.59 6.70 -3.36
N ASN A 5 -15.40 5.63 -3.36
CA ASN A 5 -16.43 5.41 -4.36
C ASN A 5 -17.43 6.58 -4.42
N SER A 6 -17.87 7.05 -3.25
CA SER A 6 -18.79 8.19 -3.15
C SER A 6 -18.15 9.48 -3.70
N CYS A 7 -16.87 9.72 -3.39
CA CYS A 7 -16.14 10.88 -3.91
C CYS A 7 -15.98 10.82 -5.44
N MET A 8 -15.62 9.67 -5.98
CA MET A 8 -15.47 9.46 -7.43
C MET A 8 -16.79 9.70 -8.17
N LYS A 9 -17.89 9.17 -7.65
CA LYS A 9 -19.23 9.40 -8.20
C LYS A 9 -19.63 10.88 -8.16
N ALA A 10 -19.29 11.59 -7.08
CA ALA A 10 -19.62 13.01 -6.90
C ALA A 10 -18.78 13.93 -7.78
N SER A 11 -17.48 13.65 -7.92
CA SER A 11 -16.56 14.49 -8.72
C SER A 11 -16.60 14.18 -10.21
N GLY A 12 -16.96 12.95 -10.59
CA GLY A 12 -16.85 12.48 -11.97
C GLY A 12 -15.41 12.29 -12.44
N MET A 13 -14.44 12.35 -11.51
CA MET A 13 -13.01 12.25 -11.79
C MET A 13 -12.30 11.41 -10.76
N PHE A 14 -11.13 10.89 -11.10
CA PHE A 14 -10.18 10.28 -10.18
C PHE A 14 -8.75 10.42 -10.68
N SER A 15 -7.82 10.37 -9.75
CA SER A 15 -6.39 10.25 -10.04
C SER A 15 -5.83 9.02 -9.34
N PHE A 16 -4.74 8.48 -9.87
CA PHE A 16 -3.91 7.53 -9.17
C PHE A 16 -2.44 7.84 -9.41
N SER A 17 -1.66 7.77 -8.33
CA SER A 17 -0.20 7.89 -8.36
C SER A 17 0.40 6.50 -8.30
N ILE A 18 1.36 6.23 -9.16
CA ILE A 18 2.03 4.94 -9.28
C ILE A 18 3.25 4.98 -8.37
N LEU A 19 3.20 4.28 -7.23
CA LEU A 19 4.31 4.27 -6.28
C LEU A 19 5.55 3.63 -6.90
N SER A 20 6.71 4.18 -6.60
CA SER A 20 8.00 3.60 -6.96
C SER A 20 8.51 2.66 -5.87
N GLU A 21 9.52 1.85 -6.17
CA GLU A 21 10.19 1.00 -5.18
C GLU A 21 10.87 1.80 -4.06
N GLN A 22 11.13 3.09 -4.28
CA GLN A 22 11.73 4.02 -3.31
C GLN A 22 10.71 4.89 -2.57
N SER A 23 9.43 4.86 -2.97
CA SER A 23 8.38 5.63 -2.30
C SER A 23 8.19 5.19 -0.84
N ASP A 24 7.80 6.13 0.04
CA ASP A 24 7.49 5.80 1.45
C ASP A 24 6.39 4.74 1.53
N PRO A 25 6.67 3.54 2.05
CA PRO A 25 5.64 2.51 2.25
C PRO A 25 4.47 2.96 3.14
N GLY A 26 4.66 4.00 3.94
CA GLY A 26 3.62 4.63 4.75
C GLY A 26 2.46 5.19 3.92
N LEU A 27 2.69 5.55 2.65
CA LEU A 27 1.65 5.98 1.71
C LEU A 27 0.59 4.89 1.50
N ILE A 28 1.02 3.62 1.41
CA ILE A 28 0.11 2.47 1.25
C ILE A 28 -0.84 2.40 2.45
N GLY A 29 -0.30 2.52 3.66
CA GLY A 29 -1.11 2.54 4.88
C GLY A 29 -2.09 3.71 4.92
N ARG A 30 -1.60 4.91 4.59
CA ARG A 30 -2.38 6.14 4.64
C ARG A 30 -3.51 6.17 3.63
N PHE A 31 -3.24 5.84 2.38
CA PHE A 31 -4.24 5.87 1.32
C PHE A 31 -5.09 4.61 1.25
N GLY A 32 -4.54 3.44 1.61
CA GLY A 32 -5.21 2.15 1.50
C GLY A 32 -6.00 1.70 2.73
N PHE A 33 -5.51 2.00 3.96
CA PHE A 33 -6.08 1.45 5.20
C PHE A 33 -6.80 2.47 6.09
N GLN A 34 -6.78 3.74 5.73
CA GLN A 34 -7.51 4.80 6.44
C GLN A 34 -8.65 5.32 5.56
N SER A 35 -9.71 5.82 6.20
CA SER A 35 -10.81 6.46 5.50
C SER A 35 -10.58 7.96 5.39
N GLY A 36 -10.70 8.54 4.18
CA GLY A 36 -10.70 9.99 4.00
C GLY A 36 -11.91 10.71 4.59
N LYS A 37 -12.88 9.96 5.14
CA LYS A 37 -13.97 10.52 5.93
C LYS A 37 -13.51 10.92 7.34
N ASP A 38 -12.54 10.18 7.87
CA ASP A 38 -12.10 10.29 9.26
C ASP A 38 -10.78 11.06 9.40
N VAL A 39 -9.97 11.07 8.35
CA VAL A 39 -8.66 11.73 8.34
C VAL A 39 -8.43 12.46 7.02
N ASP A 40 -7.71 13.58 7.07
CA ASP A 40 -7.14 14.18 5.87
C ASP A 40 -5.92 13.35 5.44
N LYS A 41 -6.05 12.63 4.32
CA LYS A 41 -5.00 11.75 3.82
C LYS A 41 -3.82 12.52 3.23
N PHE A 42 -4.00 13.78 2.87
CA PHE A 42 -2.95 14.63 2.28
C PHE A 42 -2.20 15.47 3.31
N ASP A 43 -2.66 15.50 4.56
CA ASP A 43 -1.95 16.22 5.64
C ASP A 43 -0.52 15.69 5.80
N GLY A 44 0.48 16.56 5.60
CA GLY A 44 1.91 16.23 5.64
C GLY A 44 2.42 15.36 4.46
N ILE A 45 1.63 15.19 3.40
CA ILE A 45 2.06 14.53 2.16
C ILE A 45 2.43 15.58 1.11
N ASP A 46 3.56 15.38 0.44
CA ASP A 46 3.93 16.21 -0.72
C ASP A 46 3.12 15.78 -1.94
N TYR A 47 2.24 16.66 -2.39
CA TYR A 47 1.36 16.42 -3.54
C TYR A 47 1.25 17.68 -4.40
N GLU A 48 0.76 17.52 -5.59
CA GLU A 48 0.43 18.63 -6.50
C GLU A 48 -0.95 18.41 -7.13
N MET A 49 -1.45 19.44 -7.80
CA MET A 49 -2.73 19.38 -8.51
C MET A 49 -2.48 19.19 -10.00
N ALA A 50 -3.01 18.10 -10.59
CA ALA A 50 -2.99 17.79 -12.00
C ALA A 50 -4.43 17.66 -12.50
N ALA A 51 -4.81 18.40 -13.55
CA ALA A 51 -6.18 18.49 -14.07
C ALA A 51 -7.25 18.66 -12.95
N GLY A 52 -6.93 19.38 -11.88
CA GLY A 52 -7.83 19.62 -10.74
C GLY A 52 -7.93 18.48 -9.73
N MET A 53 -7.13 17.41 -9.86
CA MET A 53 -7.06 16.28 -8.95
C MET A 53 -5.70 16.24 -8.22
N PRO A 54 -5.67 15.86 -6.93
CA PRO A 54 -4.40 15.73 -6.22
C PRO A 54 -3.64 14.47 -6.67
N VAL A 55 -2.33 14.59 -6.87
CA VAL A 55 -1.40 13.50 -7.20
C VAL A 55 -0.19 13.55 -6.27
N VAL A 56 0.25 12.40 -5.79
CA VAL A 56 1.36 12.29 -4.83
C VAL A 56 2.68 12.37 -5.60
N LYS A 57 3.58 13.28 -5.18
CA LYS A 57 4.88 13.45 -5.82
C LYS A 57 5.87 12.32 -5.50
N ASP A 58 5.77 11.71 -4.31
CA ASP A 58 6.55 10.52 -3.96
C ASP A 58 6.00 9.28 -4.69
N SER A 59 6.17 9.28 -6.01
CA SER A 59 5.70 8.26 -6.94
C SER A 59 6.56 8.27 -8.20
N CYS A 60 6.42 7.28 -9.09
CA CYS A 60 7.09 7.33 -10.40
C CYS A 60 6.28 8.07 -11.47
N GLY A 61 5.05 8.44 -11.17
CA GLY A 61 4.18 9.18 -12.06
C GLY A 61 2.71 9.06 -11.65
N TYR A 62 1.85 9.68 -12.44
CA TYR A 62 0.42 9.70 -12.17
C TYR A 62 -0.42 9.62 -13.44
N VAL A 63 -1.69 9.31 -13.24
CA VAL A 63 -2.74 9.39 -14.27
C VAL A 63 -3.96 10.04 -13.66
N VAL A 64 -4.56 10.99 -14.39
CA VAL A 64 -5.84 11.62 -14.05
C VAL A 64 -6.87 11.22 -15.09
N CYS A 65 -8.04 10.77 -14.62
CA CYS A 65 -9.11 10.29 -15.47
C CYS A 65 -10.42 11.03 -15.19
N LYS A 66 -11.17 11.28 -16.26
CA LYS A 66 -12.58 11.64 -16.21
C LYS A 66 -13.42 10.37 -16.34
N ILE A 67 -14.40 10.16 -15.46
CA ILE A 67 -15.31 9.02 -15.53
C ILE A 67 -16.26 9.24 -16.71
N ILE A 68 -16.29 8.27 -17.64
CA ILE A 68 -17.15 8.30 -18.80
C ILE A 68 -18.27 7.25 -18.75
N ASP A 69 -18.10 6.20 -17.93
CA ASP A 69 -19.13 5.19 -17.70
C ASP A 69 -18.89 4.46 -16.38
N THR A 70 -19.93 3.80 -15.86
CA THR A 70 -19.84 3.00 -14.63
C THR A 70 -20.66 1.73 -14.76
N MET A 71 -20.17 0.63 -14.16
CA MET A 71 -20.89 -0.62 -14.04
C MET A 71 -20.98 -1.03 -12.56
N GLU A 72 -22.18 -1.08 -12.03
CA GLU A 72 -22.45 -1.54 -10.67
C GLU A 72 -22.46 -3.08 -10.62
N THR A 73 -21.77 -3.63 -9.63
CA THR A 73 -21.81 -5.06 -9.31
C THR A 73 -22.33 -5.28 -7.90
N ALA A 74 -22.47 -6.53 -7.48
CA ALA A 74 -22.98 -6.85 -6.14
C ALA A 74 -22.16 -6.24 -4.98
N THR A 75 -20.84 -6.06 -5.18
CA THR A 75 -19.91 -5.62 -4.12
C THR A 75 -18.99 -4.47 -4.53
N HIS A 76 -18.90 -4.16 -5.83
CA HIS A 76 -17.97 -3.19 -6.39
C HIS A 76 -18.63 -2.35 -7.49
N THR A 77 -18.10 -1.15 -7.71
CA THR A 77 -18.35 -0.34 -8.89
C THR A 77 -17.13 -0.39 -9.80
N VAL A 78 -17.30 -0.70 -11.06
CA VAL A 78 -16.28 -0.54 -12.09
C VAL A 78 -16.45 0.84 -12.71
N PHE A 79 -15.39 1.63 -12.76
CA PHE A 79 -15.37 2.94 -13.41
C PHE A 79 -14.57 2.85 -14.70
N LEU A 80 -15.17 3.29 -15.81
CA LEU A 80 -14.46 3.51 -17.06
C LEU A 80 -14.01 4.97 -17.11
N GLY A 81 -12.69 5.19 -17.13
CA GLY A 81 -12.09 6.51 -17.15
C GLY A 81 -11.40 6.81 -18.48
N GLU A 82 -11.65 8.01 -19.01
CA GLU A 82 -10.86 8.60 -20.09
C GLU A 82 -9.66 9.32 -19.47
N VAL A 83 -8.45 9.02 -19.93
CA VAL A 83 -7.23 9.69 -19.46
C VAL A 83 -7.23 11.14 -19.98
N VAL A 84 -7.20 12.10 -19.06
CA VAL A 84 -7.16 13.53 -19.39
C VAL A 84 -5.78 14.14 -19.16
N GLU A 85 -4.98 13.55 -18.25
CA GLU A 85 -3.61 13.97 -17.98
C GLU A 85 -2.82 12.80 -17.41
N ALA A 86 -1.56 12.67 -17.79
CA ALA A 86 -0.65 11.67 -17.22
C ALA A 86 0.79 12.15 -17.35
N GLU A 87 1.62 11.81 -16.37
CA GLU A 87 3.04 12.15 -16.37
C GLU A 87 3.86 11.01 -15.74
N VAL A 88 5.07 10.82 -16.25
CA VAL A 88 6.11 10.01 -15.63
C VAL A 88 7.19 10.95 -15.15
N TYR A 89 7.50 10.93 -13.86
CA TYR A 89 8.49 11.81 -13.27
C TYR A 89 9.91 11.42 -13.72
N GLU A 90 10.68 12.42 -14.15
CA GLU A 90 12.04 12.22 -14.60
C GLU A 90 12.94 11.73 -13.44
N GLY A 91 13.71 10.68 -13.70
CA GLY A 91 14.60 10.08 -12.70
C GLY A 91 13.90 9.27 -11.61
N ALA A 92 12.61 9.00 -11.73
CA ALA A 92 11.90 8.13 -10.80
C ALA A 92 12.45 6.68 -10.86
N ALA A 93 12.45 6.01 -9.71
CA ALA A 93 12.76 4.59 -9.63
C ALA A 93 11.66 3.74 -10.29
N ASP A 94 11.94 2.45 -10.46
CA ASP A 94 10.98 1.48 -11.01
C ASP A 94 9.67 1.46 -10.22
N ALA A 95 8.57 1.17 -10.90
CA ALA A 95 7.25 1.07 -10.29
C ALA A 95 7.21 -0.09 -9.28
N MET A 96 6.68 0.16 -8.09
CA MET A 96 6.50 -0.85 -7.06
C MET A 96 5.50 -1.91 -7.51
N THR A 97 5.98 -3.13 -7.73
CA THR A 97 5.13 -4.27 -8.05
C THR A 97 4.61 -4.96 -6.80
N TYR A 98 3.55 -5.77 -6.92
CA TYR A 98 3.11 -6.64 -5.82
C TYR A 98 4.21 -7.60 -5.36
N ALA A 99 5.01 -8.12 -6.29
CA ALA A 99 6.12 -9.00 -5.95
C ALA A 99 7.17 -8.27 -5.09
N TYR A 100 7.51 -7.04 -5.44
CA TYR A 100 8.42 -6.21 -4.65
C TYR A 100 7.81 -5.89 -3.27
N TYR A 101 6.56 -5.45 -3.23
CA TYR A 101 5.86 -5.14 -1.99
C TYR A 101 5.86 -6.31 -1.00
N HIS A 102 5.58 -7.53 -1.45
CA HIS A 102 5.56 -8.70 -0.59
C HIS A 102 6.96 -9.18 -0.19
N LYS A 103 7.93 -9.19 -1.11
CA LYS A 103 9.26 -9.73 -0.86
C LYS A 103 10.17 -8.76 -0.09
N VAL A 104 10.13 -7.47 -0.43
CA VAL A 104 11.08 -6.46 0.07
C VAL A 104 10.43 -5.61 1.17
N VAL A 105 9.26 -5.04 0.91
CA VAL A 105 8.54 -4.23 1.90
C VAL A 105 7.88 -5.10 2.96
N LYS A 106 7.74 -6.42 2.70
CA LYS A 106 7.10 -7.43 3.59
C LYS A 106 5.67 -7.04 3.97
N GLY A 107 4.99 -6.33 3.09
CA GLY A 107 3.58 -6.01 3.22
C GLY A 107 2.71 -7.25 2.94
N LYS A 108 1.56 -7.34 3.59
CA LYS A 108 0.57 -8.40 3.34
C LYS A 108 -0.72 -7.80 2.81
N SER A 109 -1.31 -8.44 1.82
CA SER A 109 -2.65 -8.09 1.36
C SER A 109 -3.68 -8.45 2.44
N PRO A 110 -4.77 -7.66 2.62
CA PRO A 110 -5.88 -8.06 3.46
C PRO A 110 -6.44 -9.43 3.05
N LYS A 111 -6.86 -10.25 4.01
CA LYS A 111 -7.35 -11.63 3.75
C LYS A 111 -8.53 -11.71 2.76
N ASN A 112 -9.27 -10.64 2.63
CA ASN A 112 -10.39 -10.53 1.69
C ASN A 112 -10.00 -9.89 0.35
N ALA A 113 -8.72 -9.59 0.13
CA ALA A 113 -8.25 -9.07 -1.16
C ALA A 113 -8.07 -10.22 -2.18
N PRO A 114 -8.39 -10.01 -3.46
CA PRO A 114 -8.15 -11.02 -4.51
C PRO A 114 -6.69 -11.42 -4.68
N THR A 115 -5.78 -10.58 -4.17
CA THR A 115 -4.31 -10.75 -4.21
C THR A 115 -3.74 -11.30 -2.91
N TYR A 116 -4.59 -11.80 -1.99
CA TYR A 116 -4.12 -12.45 -0.76
C TYR A 116 -3.44 -13.77 -1.08
N LEU A 117 -2.18 -13.91 -0.67
CA LEU A 117 -1.42 -15.16 -0.73
C LEU A 117 -1.37 -15.77 0.67
N PRO A 118 -1.84 -17.01 0.89
CA PRO A 118 -1.62 -17.74 2.14
C PRO A 118 -0.12 -17.99 2.41
N GLU A 119 0.26 -18.07 3.67
CA GLU A 119 1.67 -18.18 4.10
C GLU A 119 2.41 -19.44 3.58
N GLU A 120 1.70 -20.42 3.01
CA GLU A 120 2.27 -21.68 2.52
C GLU A 120 3.01 -21.53 1.17
N ASP A 121 2.80 -20.45 0.42
CA ASP A 121 3.41 -20.26 -0.90
C ASP A 121 4.75 -19.50 -0.89
N GLU A 122 5.27 -19.12 0.29
CA GLU A 122 6.58 -18.46 0.41
C GLU A 122 7.77 -19.43 0.18
N ALA A 123 7.54 -20.75 0.11
CA ALA A 123 8.61 -21.75 -0.02
C ALA A 123 9.09 -21.99 -1.46
N GLU A 124 8.32 -21.66 -2.50
CA GLU A 124 8.68 -21.99 -3.89
C GLU A 124 9.32 -20.84 -4.69
N GLY A 125 9.36 -19.62 -4.16
CA GLY A 125 9.99 -18.47 -4.81
C GLY A 125 11.51 -18.34 -4.60
N ALA A 126 12.16 -19.21 -3.84
CA ALA A 126 13.55 -19.08 -3.41
C ALA A 126 14.60 -19.78 -4.32
N ALA A 127 14.24 -20.15 -5.54
CA ALA A 127 15.12 -20.92 -6.45
C ALA A 127 15.71 -20.10 -7.60
N ALA A 128 15.94 -18.80 -7.47
CA ALA A 128 16.76 -18.05 -8.43
C ALA A 128 17.38 -16.81 -7.76
N GLN A 129 18.52 -16.98 -7.20
CA GLN A 129 19.71 -16.14 -7.10
C GLN A 129 20.41 -16.36 -5.77
N LYS A 130 21.42 -17.25 -5.81
CA LYS A 130 22.48 -17.34 -4.81
C LYS A 130 23.54 -16.33 -5.21
N GLU A 131 23.78 -15.34 -4.37
CA GLU A 131 25.11 -14.78 -4.13
C GLU A 131 25.19 -14.32 -2.68
N GLU A 132 26.07 -14.98 -1.98
CA GLU A 132 26.81 -14.76 -0.75
C GLU A 132 26.31 -13.72 0.27
N GLU A 133 25.77 -14.21 1.41
CA GLU A 133 25.99 -13.57 2.72
C GLU A 133 26.23 -14.62 3.81
N LYS A 134 27.22 -14.29 4.67
CA LYS A 134 27.74 -15.10 5.79
C LYS A 134 26.70 -15.39 6.86
N PRO A 135 26.86 -16.48 7.64
CA PRO A 135 25.92 -16.89 8.65
C PRO A 135 25.96 -15.96 9.87
N ALA A 136 24.83 -15.37 10.22
CA ALA A 136 24.56 -14.78 11.52
C ALA A 136 23.59 -15.64 12.31
N GLU A 137 23.93 -15.91 13.56
CA GLU A 137 23.35 -16.78 14.54
C GLU A 137 21.82 -16.71 14.67
N GLU A 138 21.18 -17.88 14.76
CA GLU A 138 19.77 -18.05 15.14
C GLU A 138 19.49 -17.51 16.54
N LYS A 139 18.91 -16.30 16.61
CA LYS A 139 18.16 -15.86 17.79
C LYS A 139 16.68 -16.06 17.51
N LYS A 140 16.02 -16.91 18.29
CA LYS A 140 14.55 -17.02 18.35
C LYS A 140 13.98 -15.68 18.80
N THR A 141 13.63 -14.81 17.86
CA THR A 141 12.97 -13.55 18.15
C THR A 141 11.47 -13.75 18.03
N GLY A 142 10.70 -13.27 19.02
CA GLY A 142 9.25 -13.26 18.96
C GLY A 142 8.79 -12.43 17.75
N ARG A 143 7.65 -12.79 17.16
CA ARG A 143 7.05 -12.09 16.03
C ARG A 143 5.73 -11.45 16.43
N TRP A 144 5.51 -10.21 16.04
CA TRP A 144 4.28 -9.46 16.28
C TRP A 144 3.69 -9.00 14.95
N VAL A 145 2.42 -9.31 14.69
CA VAL A 145 1.75 -8.99 13.42
C VAL A 145 0.70 -7.92 13.64
N CYS A 146 0.80 -6.83 12.88
CA CYS A 146 -0.21 -5.79 12.83
C CYS A 146 -1.51 -6.37 12.23
N GLN A 147 -2.60 -6.35 12.98
CA GLN A 147 -3.89 -6.91 12.57
C GLN A 147 -4.60 -6.04 11.51
N VAL A 148 -4.07 -4.85 11.21
CA VAL A 148 -4.64 -3.93 10.24
C VAL A 148 -4.01 -4.11 8.86
N CYS A 149 -2.67 -4.12 8.76
CA CYS A 149 -1.97 -4.16 7.48
C CYS A 149 -1.06 -5.39 7.28
N GLY A 150 -0.94 -6.26 8.31
CA GLY A 150 -0.11 -7.46 8.25
C GLY A 150 1.40 -7.23 8.46
N TYR A 151 1.85 -5.99 8.70
CA TYR A 151 3.26 -5.73 8.99
C TYR A 151 3.76 -6.59 10.14
N VAL A 152 4.94 -7.19 9.99
CA VAL A 152 5.58 -8.06 10.99
C VAL A 152 6.70 -7.28 11.66
N TYR A 153 6.60 -7.15 12.99
CA TYR A 153 7.68 -6.68 13.84
C TYR A 153 8.40 -7.89 14.44
N GLU A 154 9.72 -7.96 14.27
CA GLU A 154 10.56 -9.01 14.82
C GLU A 154 11.22 -8.51 16.10
N GLY A 155 10.83 -9.08 17.25
CA GLY A 155 11.35 -8.73 18.57
C GLY A 155 10.60 -9.48 19.66
N ASP A 156 11.27 -9.78 20.77
CA ASP A 156 10.68 -10.55 21.88
C ASP A 156 9.53 -9.80 22.57
N GLU A 157 9.62 -8.47 22.60
CA GLU A 157 8.61 -7.57 23.14
C GLU A 157 8.33 -6.44 22.17
N LEU A 158 7.06 -6.06 22.03
CA LEU A 158 6.63 -4.90 21.26
C LEU A 158 6.59 -3.67 22.18
N PRO A 159 7.34 -2.59 21.88
CA PRO A 159 7.28 -1.37 22.69
C PRO A 159 5.85 -0.84 22.80
N PRO A 160 5.42 -0.36 23.99
CA PRO A 160 4.03 0.10 24.18
C PRO A 160 3.66 1.33 23.35
N ASP A 161 4.65 2.11 22.95
CA ASP A 161 4.54 3.31 22.10
C ASP A 161 4.81 3.02 20.61
N PHE A 162 5.01 1.74 20.25
CA PHE A 162 5.30 1.33 18.88
C PHE A 162 4.14 1.69 17.93
N LYS A 163 4.49 2.35 16.84
CA LYS A 163 3.57 2.64 15.75
C LYS A 163 3.96 1.85 14.51
N CYS A 164 3.00 1.18 13.92
CA CYS A 164 3.22 0.45 12.68
C CYS A 164 3.81 1.39 11.61
N PRO A 165 4.95 1.07 10.98
CA PRO A 165 5.55 1.94 9.97
C PRO A 165 4.66 2.06 8.72
N ILE A 166 3.80 1.07 8.45
CA ILE A 166 2.94 1.05 7.26
C ILE A 166 1.62 1.80 7.51
N CYS A 167 0.83 1.39 8.52
CA CYS A 167 -0.50 1.96 8.73
C CYS A 167 -0.58 2.94 9.90
N LYS A 168 0.53 3.23 10.57
CA LYS A 168 0.67 4.15 11.73
C LYS A 168 -0.21 3.77 12.94
N GLN A 169 -0.82 2.60 12.96
CA GLN A 169 -1.59 2.10 14.09
C GLN A 169 -0.69 1.75 15.29
N GLY A 170 -1.21 1.90 16.49
CA GLY A 170 -0.49 1.66 17.73
C GLY A 170 -0.24 0.18 18.04
N ALA A 171 0.55 -0.08 19.09
CA ALA A 171 0.90 -1.43 19.55
C ALA A 171 -0.32 -2.30 19.90
N ASP A 172 -1.45 -1.69 20.26
CA ASP A 172 -2.72 -2.36 20.56
C ASP A 172 -3.29 -3.15 19.37
N LYS A 173 -2.86 -2.84 18.16
CA LYS A 173 -3.23 -3.54 16.93
C LYS A 173 -2.28 -4.66 16.54
N PHE A 174 -1.29 -4.97 17.36
CA PHE A 174 -0.36 -6.05 17.10
C PHE A 174 -0.71 -7.30 17.92
N LYS A 175 -0.57 -8.45 17.29
CA LYS A 175 -0.74 -9.76 17.93
C LYS A 175 0.56 -10.55 17.84
N LYS A 176 1.00 -11.10 18.98
CA LYS A 176 2.16 -11.99 19.02
C LYS A 176 1.84 -13.30 18.30
N VAL A 177 2.71 -13.70 17.40
CA VAL A 177 2.65 -14.99 16.68
C VAL A 177 3.89 -15.79 17.08
N GLN A 178 3.67 -17.05 17.38
CA GLN A 178 4.77 -17.98 17.72
C GLN A 178 5.47 -18.47 16.46
#